data_295b66d235c16b4b9382aaa0c08feffd
#
_entry.id   295b66d235c16b4b9382aaa0c08feffd
#
_cell.length_a   1.000
_cell.length_b   1.000
_cell.length_c   1.000
_cell.angle_alpha   90.00
_cell.angle_beta   90.00
_cell.angle_gamma   90.00
#
_symmetry.space_group_name_H-M   'P 1'
#
loop_
_entity.id
_entity.type
_entity.pdbx_description
1 polymer ?
#
loop_
_entity_poly.entity_id
_entity_poly.type
_entity_poly.pdbx_seq_one_letter_code
_entity_poly.pdbx_strand_id
1 'polypeptide(L)'
;MARTDLTKNLLSRYERLEGQRQNWETHWQEVADYMQPRKADVTKKRARGDKRMEQVFDSSPIQAVELLAASLHGMLTNPSTPWFTLRFKDEDIDNEDEAKLWLEASTDAMYTAFNRSNFQQEIFELYHD
;
A
#
# COMPACT_ATOMS: atom_id res chain seq x y z
N MET A 1 17.12 30.34 -19.27
CA MET A 1 16.95 29.31 -20.32
C MET A 1 16.91 27.89 -19.77
N ALA A 2 17.92 27.37 -19.07
CA ALA A 2 17.95 25.99 -18.57
C ALA A 2 16.75 25.55 -17.68
N ARG A 3 16.20 26.46 -16.86
CA ARG A 3 15.06 26.16 -15.96
C ARG A 3 13.75 25.93 -16.71
N THR A 4 13.55 26.63 -17.83
CA THR A 4 12.38 26.51 -18.69
C THR A 4 12.40 25.20 -19.48
N ASP A 5 13.58 24.74 -19.88
CA ASP A 5 13.74 23.47 -20.60
C ASP A 5 13.57 22.27 -19.68
N LEU A 6 14.03 22.35 -18.44
CA LEU A 6 13.78 21.34 -17.42
C LEU A 6 12.28 21.19 -17.12
N THR A 7 11.58 22.31 -16.99
CA THR A 7 10.13 22.31 -16.74
C THR A 7 9.36 21.66 -17.89
N LYS A 8 9.71 22.00 -19.13
CA LYS A 8 9.11 21.40 -20.33
C LYS A 8 9.35 19.89 -20.39
N ASN A 9 10.58 19.46 -20.11
CA ASN A 9 10.92 18.02 -20.08
C ASN A 9 10.16 17.27 -19.01
N LEU A 10 9.98 17.84 -17.82
CA LEU A 10 9.21 17.25 -16.73
C LEU A 10 7.72 17.15 -17.10
N LEU A 11 7.15 18.20 -17.68
CA LEU A 11 5.77 18.22 -18.15
C LEU A 11 5.52 17.16 -19.23
N SER A 12 6.36 17.09 -20.26
CA SER A 12 6.20 16.09 -21.32
C SER A 12 6.36 14.66 -20.80
N ARG A 13 7.23 14.45 -19.80
CA ARG A 13 7.36 13.15 -19.14
C ARG A 13 6.12 12.79 -18.34
N TYR A 14 5.55 13.77 -17.63
CA TYR A 14 4.31 13.59 -16.87
C TYR A 14 3.15 13.22 -17.80
N GLU A 15 2.92 13.99 -18.85
CA GLU A 15 1.87 13.74 -19.86
C GLU A 15 1.99 12.35 -20.50
N ARG A 16 3.22 11.93 -20.79
CA ARG A 16 3.48 10.58 -21.32
C ARG A 16 3.11 9.50 -20.31
N LEU A 17 3.47 9.67 -19.03
CA LEU A 17 3.16 8.72 -17.98
C LEU A 17 1.65 8.67 -17.68
N GLU A 18 0.98 9.81 -17.71
CA GLU A 18 -0.47 9.92 -17.59
C GLU A 18 -1.19 9.18 -18.74
N GLY A 19 -0.74 9.36 -19.98
CA GLY A 19 -1.28 8.63 -21.12
C GLY A 19 -1.08 7.11 -21.05
N GLN A 20 0.05 6.66 -20.51
CA GLN A 20 0.30 5.23 -20.28
C GLN A 20 -0.59 4.65 -19.17
N ARG A 21 -0.97 5.45 -18.20
CA ARG A 21 -1.80 5.04 -17.07
C ARG A 21 -3.29 4.90 -17.44
N GLN A 22 -3.77 5.59 -18.45
CA GLN A 22 -5.18 5.64 -18.81
C GLN A 22 -5.83 4.25 -19.01
N ASN A 23 -5.12 3.33 -19.66
CA ASN A 23 -5.60 1.96 -19.86
C ASN A 23 -5.74 1.20 -18.51
N TRP A 24 -4.80 1.42 -17.60
CA TRP A 24 -4.83 0.83 -16.27
C TRP A 24 -5.95 1.39 -15.40
N GLU A 25 -6.22 2.67 -15.48
CA GLU A 25 -7.29 3.32 -14.71
C GLU A 25 -8.67 2.73 -15.02
N THR A 26 -8.94 2.45 -16.30
CA THR A 26 -10.17 1.79 -16.71
C THR A 26 -10.29 0.39 -16.12
N HIS A 27 -9.20 -0.38 -16.16
CA HIS A 27 -9.15 -1.71 -15.59
C HIS A 27 -9.30 -1.69 -14.05
N TRP A 28 -8.61 -0.78 -13.38
CA TRP A 28 -8.75 -0.62 -11.93
C TRP A 28 -10.17 -0.23 -11.51
N GLN A 29 -10.82 0.65 -12.27
CA GLN A 29 -12.21 0.99 -11.99
C GLN A 29 -13.14 -0.21 -12.14
N GLU A 30 -12.93 -1.03 -13.16
CA GLU A 30 -13.72 -2.26 -13.35
C GLU A 30 -13.53 -3.23 -12.17
N VAL A 31 -12.29 -3.48 -11.78
CA VAL A 31 -11.96 -4.32 -10.61
C VAL A 31 -12.60 -3.75 -9.34
N ALA A 32 -12.48 -2.45 -9.12
CA ALA A 32 -13.04 -1.78 -7.96
C ALA A 32 -14.57 -1.84 -7.90
N ASP A 33 -15.24 -1.74 -9.03
CA ASP A 33 -16.71 -1.85 -9.09
C ASP A 33 -17.23 -3.21 -8.59
N TYR A 34 -16.43 -4.29 -8.74
CA TYR A 34 -16.80 -5.63 -8.27
C TYR A 34 -16.28 -5.95 -6.86
N MET A 35 -15.06 -5.52 -6.54
CA MET A 35 -14.38 -5.89 -5.31
C MET A 35 -14.63 -4.90 -4.18
N GLN A 36 -14.68 -3.60 -4.51
CA GLN A 36 -14.82 -2.52 -3.51
C GLN A 36 -15.89 -1.49 -3.92
N PRO A 37 -17.12 -1.89 -4.22
CA PRO A 37 -18.13 -1.00 -4.80
C PRO A 37 -18.49 0.21 -3.92
N ARG A 38 -18.17 0.17 -2.63
CA ARG A 38 -18.44 1.25 -1.68
C ARG A 38 -17.31 2.27 -1.53
N LYS A 39 -16.06 1.87 -1.78
CA LYS A 39 -14.86 2.67 -1.50
C LYS A 39 -14.24 3.29 -2.75
N ALA A 40 -14.10 2.52 -3.82
CA ALA A 40 -13.19 2.85 -4.89
C ALA A 40 -13.88 3.52 -6.08
N ASP A 41 -13.73 4.83 -6.15
CA ASP A 41 -14.06 5.65 -7.32
C ASP A 41 -12.73 6.13 -7.95
N VAL A 42 -12.15 5.35 -8.87
CA VAL A 42 -10.86 5.67 -9.51
C VAL A 42 -11.04 6.68 -10.65
N THR A 43 -11.94 6.39 -11.59
CA THR A 43 -12.22 7.25 -12.75
C THR A 43 -13.64 7.82 -12.73
N LYS A 44 -14.57 7.16 -12.04
CA LYS A 44 -15.97 7.58 -11.96
C LYS A 44 -16.16 8.62 -10.88
N LYS A 45 -16.74 9.77 -11.23
CA LYS A 45 -17.21 10.76 -10.26
C LYS A 45 -18.68 10.48 -9.97
N ARG A 46 -18.97 10.06 -8.75
CA ARG A 46 -20.33 9.73 -8.32
C ARG A 46 -20.90 10.82 -7.41
N ALA A 47 -22.19 11.12 -7.60
CA ALA A 47 -22.93 12.03 -6.74
C ALA A 47 -23.55 11.27 -5.54
N ARG A 48 -24.04 12.03 -4.57
CA ARG A 48 -24.79 11.45 -3.44
C ARG A 48 -26.09 10.83 -3.95
N GLY A 49 -26.31 9.55 -3.61
CA GLY A 49 -27.50 8.80 -4.03
C GLY A 49 -27.30 7.95 -5.27
N ASP A 50 -26.16 8.05 -5.96
CA ASP A 50 -25.86 7.16 -7.07
C ASP A 50 -25.74 5.71 -6.62
N LYS A 51 -26.30 4.81 -7.41
CA LYS A 51 -26.22 3.38 -7.14
C LYS A 51 -24.79 2.87 -7.39
N ARG A 52 -24.26 2.14 -6.42
CA ARG A 52 -22.86 1.65 -6.45
C ARG A 52 -22.73 0.16 -6.74
N MET A 53 -23.79 -0.60 -6.56
CA MET A 53 -23.76 -2.08 -6.59
C MET A 53 -24.59 -2.67 -7.74
N GLU A 54 -24.85 -1.93 -8.81
CA GLU A 54 -25.67 -2.40 -9.91
C GLU A 54 -25.11 -3.61 -10.66
N GLN A 55 -23.77 -3.76 -10.64
CA GLN A 55 -23.07 -4.86 -11.32
C GLN A 55 -22.65 -5.99 -10.36
N VAL A 56 -22.93 -5.86 -9.06
CA VAL A 56 -22.56 -6.86 -8.07
C VAL A 56 -23.71 -7.84 -7.91
N PHE A 57 -23.63 -8.97 -8.61
CA PHE A 57 -24.63 -10.05 -8.54
C PHE A 57 -24.25 -11.11 -7.51
N ASP A 58 -22.98 -11.14 -7.09
CA ASP A 58 -22.42 -12.10 -6.13
C ASP A 58 -21.43 -11.40 -5.19
N SER A 59 -21.42 -11.80 -3.93
CA SER A 59 -20.49 -11.26 -2.90
C SER A 59 -19.15 -11.98 -2.86
N SER A 60 -18.95 -13.04 -3.62
CA SER A 60 -17.72 -13.84 -3.63
C SER A 60 -16.44 -13.00 -3.87
N PRO A 61 -16.41 -12.03 -4.81
CA PRO A 61 -15.22 -11.19 -5.01
C PRO A 61 -14.87 -10.35 -3.78
N ILE A 62 -15.86 -9.80 -3.09
CA ILE A 62 -15.67 -8.98 -1.88
C ILE A 62 -15.08 -9.85 -0.75
N GLN A 63 -15.63 -11.05 -0.54
CA GLN A 63 -15.11 -11.98 0.45
C GLN A 63 -13.70 -12.47 0.12
N ALA A 64 -13.40 -12.67 -1.17
CA ALA A 64 -12.07 -13.07 -1.62
C ALA A 64 -11.01 -12.00 -1.31
N VAL A 65 -11.32 -10.72 -1.48
CA VAL A 65 -10.41 -9.61 -1.14
C VAL A 65 -10.16 -9.55 0.37
N GLU A 66 -11.20 -9.69 1.20
CA GLU A 66 -11.03 -9.72 2.65
C GLU A 66 -10.16 -10.91 3.10
N LEU A 67 -10.37 -12.08 2.52
CA LEU A 67 -9.56 -13.26 2.81
C LEU A 67 -8.11 -13.08 2.36
N LEU A 68 -7.90 -12.48 1.19
CA LEU A 68 -6.56 -12.17 0.69
C LEU A 68 -5.85 -11.17 1.60
N ALA A 69 -6.51 -10.07 1.98
CA ALA A 69 -5.96 -9.07 2.89
C ALA A 69 -5.58 -9.68 4.25
N ALA A 70 -6.46 -10.51 4.83
CA ALA A 70 -6.19 -11.21 6.08
C ALA A 70 -4.99 -12.17 5.96
N SER A 71 -4.89 -12.88 4.83
CA SER A 71 -3.79 -13.80 4.56
C SER A 71 -2.46 -13.05 4.40
N LEU A 72 -2.44 -11.95 3.63
CA LEU A 72 -1.25 -11.11 3.46
C LEU A 72 -0.81 -10.49 4.79
N HIS A 73 -1.75 -9.96 5.57
CA HIS A 73 -1.45 -9.43 6.90
C HIS A 73 -0.86 -10.50 7.83
N GLY A 74 -1.44 -11.70 7.86
CA GLY A 74 -0.95 -12.80 8.68
C GLY A 74 0.43 -13.33 8.24
N MET A 75 0.75 -13.25 6.95
CA MET A 75 2.02 -13.75 6.41
C MET A 75 3.14 -12.71 6.41
N LEU A 76 2.83 -11.44 6.10
CA LEU A 76 3.85 -10.40 5.88
C LEU A 76 4.08 -9.52 7.11
N THR A 77 3.02 -9.18 7.85
CA THR A 77 3.06 -8.21 8.96
C THR A 77 2.39 -8.73 10.22
N ASN A 78 2.58 -10.01 10.52
CA ASN A 78 2.02 -10.64 11.70
C ASN A 78 2.47 -9.92 12.99
N PRO A 79 1.54 -9.45 13.84
CA PRO A 79 1.89 -8.76 15.08
C PRO A 79 2.57 -9.67 16.12
N SER A 80 2.43 -10.99 15.98
CA SER A 80 2.97 -11.96 16.95
C SER A 80 4.39 -12.41 16.64
N THR A 81 4.88 -12.15 15.41
CA THR A 81 6.22 -12.57 14.99
C THR A 81 7.00 -11.41 14.39
N PRO A 82 8.32 -11.31 14.67
CA PRO A 82 9.15 -10.32 14.00
C PRO A 82 9.17 -10.52 12.47
N TRP A 83 8.77 -9.49 11.75
CA TRP A 83 8.71 -9.51 10.28
C TRP A 83 9.75 -8.60 9.63
N PHE A 84 10.52 -7.85 10.42
CA PHE A 84 11.71 -7.11 9.97
C PHE A 84 12.80 -7.09 11.06
N THR A 85 14.02 -6.86 10.63
CA THR A 85 15.18 -6.61 11.49
C THR A 85 15.99 -5.45 10.92
N LEU A 86 16.64 -4.69 11.81
CA LEU A 86 17.53 -3.60 11.41
C LEU A 86 18.94 -4.16 11.16
N ARG A 87 19.64 -3.57 10.19
CA ARG A 87 21.06 -3.83 9.92
C ARG A 87 21.77 -2.55 9.54
N PHE A 88 23.04 -2.46 9.89
CA PHE A 88 23.90 -1.42 9.35
C PHE A 88 24.24 -1.73 7.89
N LYS A 89 24.45 -0.68 7.11
CA LYS A 89 24.91 -0.82 5.71
C LYS A 89 26.36 -1.27 5.62
N ASP A 90 27.15 -0.94 6.65
CA ASP A 90 28.57 -1.30 6.77
C ASP A 90 28.64 -2.64 7.51
N GLU A 91 29.21 -3.64 6.85
CA GLU A 91 29.32 -5.00 7.38
C GLU A 91 30.29 -5.08 8.57
N ASP A 92 31.30 -4.22 8.61
CA ASP A 92 32.27 -4.19 9.71
C ASP A 92 31.59 -3.76 11.00
N ILE A 93 30.72 -2.73 10.93
CA ILE A 93 29.93 -2.26 12.07
C ILE A 93 28.84 -3.25 12.46
N ASP A 94 28.19 -3.87 11.47
CA ASP A 94 27.09 -4.83 11.68
C ASP A 94 27.57 -6.10 12.44
N ASN A 95 28.84 -6.39 12.37
CA ASN A 95 29.45 -7.53 13.06
C ASN A 95 29.90 -7.24 14.49
N GLU A 96 29.96 -5.97 14.92
CA GLU A 96 30.33 -5.60 16.28
C GLU A 96 29.21 -5.95 17.28
N ASP A 97 29.58 -6.50 18.42
CA ASP A 97 28.60 -6.95 19.45
C ASP A 97 27.79 -5.79 20.03
N GLU A 98 28.42 -4.61 20.20
CA GLU A 98 27.74 -3.41 20.68
C GLU A 98 26.69 -2.89 19.68
N ALA A 99 27.01 -2.95 18.37
CA ALA A 99 26.11 -2.60 17.29
C ALA A 99 24.92 -3.56 17.20
N LYS A 100 25.14 -4.85 17.37
CA LYS A 100 24.06 -5.86 17.41
C LYS A 100 23.07 -5.61 18.55
N LEU A 101 23.57 -5.37 19.75
CA LEU A 101 22.73 -5.04 20.92
C LEU A 101 21.89 -3.77 20.70
N TRP A 102 22.50 -2.76 20.09
CA TRP A 102 21.77 -1.53 19.75
C TRP A 102 20.70 -1.75 18.68
N LEU A 103 21.00 -2.54 17.65
CA LEU A 103 20.03 -2.90 16.60
C LEU A 103 18.86 -3.70 17.15
N GLU A 104 19.11 -4.66 18.03
CA GLU A 104 18.09 -5.46 18.70
C GLU A 104 17.18 -4.57 19.56
N ALA A 105 17.77 -3.74 20.44
CA ALA A 105 16.99 -2.81 21.26
C ALA A 105 16.18 -1.79 20.41
N SER A 106 16.74 -1.33 19.32
CA SER A 106 16.07 -0.43 18.39
C SER A 106 14.91 -1.12 17.66
N THR A 107 15.11 -2.36 17.23
CA THR A 107 14.07 -3.20 16.60
C THR A 107 12.91 -3.42 17.56
N ASP A 108 13.18 -3.78 18.81
CA ASP A 108 12.15 -4.00 19.85
C ASP A 108 11.37 -2.71 20.16
N ALA A 109 12.07 -1.56 20.21
CA ALA A 109 11.42 -0.28 20.40
C ALA A 109 10.47 0.06 19.24
N MET A 110 10.87 -0.25 17.99
CA MET A 110 10.03 -0.05 16.81
C MET A 110 8.81 -0.98 16.84
N TYR A 111 8.97 -2.26 17.15
CA TYR A 111 7.84 -3.18 17.33
C TYR A 111 6.87 -2.69 18.41
N THR A 112 7.40 -2.22 19.53
CA THR A 112 6.58 -1.67 20.61
C THR A 112 5.79 -0.44 20.13
N ALA A 113 6.40 0.43 19.33
CA ALA A 113 5.73 1.59 18.77
C ALA A 113 4.62 1.18 17.78
N PHE A 114 4.87 0.22 16.89
CA PHE A 114 3.86 -0.30 15.99
C PHE A 114 2.68 -0.94 16.72
N ASN A 115 2.95 -1.75 17.73
CA ASN A 115 1.90 -2.42 18.49
C ASN A 115 1.06 -1.48 19.37
N ARG A 116 1.59 -0.30 19.73
CA ARG A 116 0.85 0.74 20.47
C ARG A 116 0.10 1.71 19.56
N SER A 117 0.41 1.74 18.28
CA SER A 117 -0.23 2.59 17.28
C SER A 117 -1.39 1.85 16.60
N ASN A 118 -2.08 2.52 15.67
CA ASN A 118 -3.08 1.93 14.78
C ASN A 118 -2.46 1.22 13.55
N PHE A 119 -1.14 0.97 13.56
CA PHE A 119 -0.41 0.39 12.43
C PHE A 119 -1.06 -0.88 11.88
N GLN A 120 -1.49 -1.79 12.75
CA GLN A 120 -2.08 -3.07 12.34
C GLN A 120 -3.39 -2.88 11.56
N GLN A 121 -4.17 -1.88 11.94
CA GLN A 121 -5.41 -1.54 11.26
C GLN A 121 -5.11 -0.90 9.90
N GLU A 122 -4.22 0.08 9.87
CA GLU A 122 -3.86 0.80 8.63
C GLU A 122 -3.19 -0.10 7.59
N ILE A 123 -2.32 -1.02 8.04
CA ILE A 123 -1.67 -1.96 7.12
C ILE A 123 -2.65 -3.00 6.58
N PHE A 124 -3.63 -3.43 7.39
CA PHE A 124 -4.70 -4.30 6.91
C PHE A 124 -5.56 -3.60 5.86
N GLU A 125 -5.92 -2.33 6.08
CA GLU A 125 -6.63 -1.52 5.09
C GLU A 125 -5.82 -1.36 3.80
N LEU A 126 -4.50 -1.18 3.89
CA LEU A 126 -3.62 -1.12 2.74
C LEU A 126 -3.61 -2.42 1.92
N TYR A 127 -3.70 -3.57 2.56
CA TYR A 127 -3.79 -4.87 1.86
C TYR A 127 -5.18 -5.11 1.25
N HIS A 128 -6.18 -4.46 1.80
CA HIS A 128 -7.56 -4.55 1.33
C HIS A 128 -7.81 -3.63 0.13
N ASP A 129 -7.13 -2.47 0.05
CA ASP A 129 -7.27 -1.48 -1.01
C ASP A 129 -6.39 -1.76 -2.23
#